data_f2f10bdd57ac78644878a57dbebdf17f
#
_entry.id   f2f10bdd57ac78644878a57dbebdf17f
#
_cell.length_a   1.000
_cell.length_b   1.000
_cell.length_c   1.000
_cell.angle_alpha   90.00
_cell.angle_beta   90.00
_cell.angle_gamma   90.00
#
_symmetry.space_group_name_H-M   'P 1'
#
loop_
_entity.id
_entity.type
_entity.pdbx_description
1 polymer ?
#
loop_
_entity_poly.entity_id
_entity_poly.type
_entity_poly.pdbx_seq_one_letter_code
_entity_poly.pdbx_strand_id
1 'polypeptide(L)'
;MKWVFWIAAATIGYAYVGYAGWLWLRSRWAPHPVRRGAVQPAVSAVMVVRNEEAVIARKLDNLLTLDYPPGKMQVVVVSDGSSDGTAAILKEFVANVRVRMLLKPESQGKALGLNDAIKLATGEILLFTDARQAIEPAALRLLVENFADPAVGCVSGELMLGDPASGETEKGMGLYWRVEKKIREMESASGSVAGATGALYCARRELFEPLPGGTILDDVLLPMQVLRKGARVVFDSRARAWDSPDLGESREFSRKVRTLSGNYQLLQLAPWLLSSRNPIRFEFVSHKLSRLIVPFALVALLGASLFLSQPGYRAALVAQLAFYALSLVAMVGVKIGPLSRVADAARTFVVLNSAALVAFVNFVTGRKAVWAR
;
A
#
# COMPACT_ATOMS: atom_id res chain seq x y z
N MET A 1 -16.09 -33.72 -1.36
CA MET A 1 -14.78 -33.34 -0.82
C MET A 1 -13.69 -33.14 -1.88
N LYS A 2 -13.53 -34.01 -2.88
CA LYS A 2 -12.49 -33.83 -3.92
C LYS A 2 -12.56 -32.49 -4.64
N TRP A 3 -13.73 -32.04 -5.05
CA TRP A 3 -13.93 -30.73 -5.69
C TRP A 3 -13.57 -29.56 -4.77
N VAL A 4 -13.92 -29.65 -3.47
CA VAL A 4 -13.54 -28.62 -2.48
C VAL A 4 -12.01 -28.51 -2.38
N PHE A 5 -11.32 -29.66 -2.30
CA PHE A 5 -9.86 -29.69 -2.29
C PHE A 5 -9.26 -28.99 -3.51
N TRP A 6 -9.68 -29.39 -4.73
CA TRP A 6 -9.09 -28.86 -5.95
C TRP A 6 -9.44 -27.41 -6.21
N ILE A 7 -10.68 -26.97 -5.89
CA ILE A 7 -11.06 -25.55 -5.98
C ILE A 7 -10.22 -24.71 -5.01
N ALA A 8 -10.08 -25.17 -3.76
CA ALA A 8 -9.26 -24.45 -2.76
C ALA A 8 -7.78 -24.41 -3.19
N ALA A 9 -7.21 -25.52 -3.64
CA ALA A 9 -5.83 -25.58 -4.12
C ALA A 9 -5.62 -24.67 -5.34
N ALA A 10 -6.55 -24.68 -6.31
CA ALA A 10 -6.51 -23.81 -7.48
C ALA A 10 -6.61 -22.32 -7.10
N THR A 11 -7.46 -21.97 -6.13
CA THR A 11 -7.60 -20.60 -5.63
C THR A 11 -6.30 -20.10 -5.00
N ILE A 12 -5.67 -20.92 -4.15
CA ILE A 12 -4.39 -20.59 -3.51
C ILE A 12 -3.29 -20.46 -4.58
N GLY A 13 -3.19 -21.45 -5.48
CA GLY A 13 -2.20 -21.45 -6.56
C GLY A 13 -2.35 -20.26 -7.49
N TYR A 14 -3.59 -19.89 -7.84
CA TYR A 14 -3.87 -18.70 -8.63
C TYR A 14 -3.42 -17.41 -7.94
N ALA A 15 -3.79 -17.22 -6.67
CA ALA A 15 -3.50 -15.99 -5.94
C ALA A 15 -2.00 -15.72 -5.75
N TYR A 16 -1.18 -16.75 -5.59
CA TYR A 16 0.26 -16.59 -5.32
C TYR A 16 1.15 -16.82 -6.54
N VAL A 17 0.73 -17.64 -7.51
CA VAL A 17 1.55 -18.01 -8.67
C VAL A 17 0.86 -17.69 -9.98
N GLY A 18 -0.42 -18.04 -10.12
CA GLY A 18 -1.15 -17.91 -11.39
C GLY A 18 -1.23 -16.47 -11.88
N TYR A 19 -1.60 -15.54 -11.00
CA TYR A 19 -1.68 -14.13 -11.36
C TYR A 19 -0.30 -13.53 -11.71
N ALA A 20 0.74 -13.84 -10.93
CA ALA A 20 2.09 -13.39 -11.23
C ALA A 20 2.60 -13.95 -12.57
N GLY A 21 2.30 -15.23 -12.87
CA GLY A 21 2.60 -15.87 -14.15
C GLY A 21 1.87 -15.20 -15.32
N TRP A 22 0.59 -14.89 -15.15
CA TRP A 22 -0.19 -14.15 -16.14
C TRP A 22 0.40 -12.76 -16.41
N LEU A 23 0.74 -11.99 -15.36
CA LEU A 23 1.37 -10.68 -15.53
C LEU A 23 2.73 -10.76 -16.22
N TRP A 24 3.51 -11.79 -15.91
CA TRP A 24 4.80 -12.02 -16.57
C TRP A 24 4.64 -12.25 -18.08
N LEU A 25 3.63 -13.01 -18.51
CA LEU A 25 3.29 -13.20 -19.91
C LEU A 25 2.81 -11.87 -20.52
N ARG A 26 1.81 -11.23 -19.91
CA ARG A 26 1.18 -10.01 -20.42
C ARG A 26 2.19 -8.86 -20.56
N SER A 27 3.09 -8.68 -19.60
CA SER A 27 4.13 -7.63 -19.67
C SER A 27 5.11 -7.80 -20.82
N ARG A 28 5.21 -9.03 -21.42
CA ARG A 28 6.02 -9.30 -22.59
C ARG A 28 5.26 -9.19 -23.91
N TRP A 29 3.98 -9.59 -23.92
CA TRP A 29 3.19 -9.61 -25.15
C TRP A 29 2.47 -8.30 -25.43
N ALA A 30 2.10 -7.57 -24.39
CA ALA A 30 1.39 -6.31 -24.49
C ALA A 30 2.03 -5.24 -23.57
N PRO A 31 3.30 -4.87 -23.79
CA PRO A 31 3.95 -3.83 -23.00
C PRO A 31 3.34 -2.46 -23.30
N HIS A 32 3.10 -1.69 -22.25
CA HIS A 32 2.67 -0.30 -22.32
C HIS A 32 3.69 0.58 -21.60
N PRO A 33 4.85 0.89 -22.23
CA PRO A 33 5.88 1.70 -21.63
C PRO A 33 5.38 3.12 -21.37
N VAL A 34 5.86 3.74 -20.30
CA VAL A 34 5.59 5.14 -19.95
C VAL A 34 6.61 6.03 -20.66
N ARG A 35 6.14 7.08 -21.33
CA ARG A 35 7.01 8.12 -21.90
C ARG A 35 7.46 9.08 -20.80
N ARG A 36 8.68 8.95 -20.38
CA ARG A 36 9.29 9.84 -19.37
C ARG A 36 9.96 11.03 -20.04
N GLY A 37 9.92 12.17 -19.38
CA GLY A 37 10.55 13.38 -19.88
C GLY A 37 10.86 14.38 -18.75
N ALA A 38 11.80 15.27 -19.00
CA ALA A 38 12.20 16.31 -18.06
C ALA A 38 11.12 17.41 -18.00
N VAL A 39 10.05 17.17 -17.26
CA VAL A 39 8.97 18.14 -17.00
C VAL A 39 9.03 18.61 -15.55
N GLN A 40 8.65 19.85 -15.30
CA GLN A 40 8.68 20.47 -13.97
C GLN A 40 7.38 21.27 -13.72
N PRO A 41 6.21 20.61 -13.66
CA PRO A 41 4.95 21.27 -13.29
C PRO A 41 5.00 21.79 -11.84
N ALA A 42 4.08 22.67 -11.47
CA ALA A 42 3.91 23.05 -10.07
C ALA A 42 3.40 21.86 -9.24
N VAL A 43 4.04 21.59 -8.09
CA VAL A 43 3.71 20.47 -7.20
C VAL A 43 3.24 21.00 -5.84
N SER A 44 2.16 20.43 -5.31
CA SER A 44 1.79 20.58 -3.90
C SER A 44 1.95 19.25 -3.16
N ALA A 45 2.90 19.19 -2.22
CA ALA A 45 2.99 18.08 -1.28
C ALA A 45 1.87 18.23 -0.25
N VAL A 46 0.99 17.22 -0.16
CA VAL A 46 -0.16 17.23 0.75
C VAL A 46 0.00 16.13 1.80
N MET A 47 -0.19 16.51 3.06
CA MET A 47 0.00 15.62 4.19
C MET A 47 -1.05 15.91 5.28
N VAL A 48 -1.59 14.86 5.89
CA VAL A 48 -2.45 14.95 7.07
C VAL A 48 -1.74 14.29 8.24
N VAL A 49 -1.65 15.01 9.34
CA VAL A 49 -0.92 14.57 10.55
C VAL A 49 -1.83 14.61 11.78
N ARG A 50 -1.58 13.70 12.70
CA ARG A 50 -2.23 13.69 14.02
C ARG A 50 -1.29 13.08 15.05
N ASN A 51 -0.89 13.89 16.04
CA ASN A 51 0.04 13.48 17.10
C ASN A 51 1.37 12.95 16.55
N GLU A 52 2.04 13.78 15.77
CA GLU A 52 3.30 13.46 15.08
C GLU A 52 4.45 14.40 15.50
N GLU A 53 4.41 14.93 16.76
CA GLU A 53 5.41 15.87 17.28
C GLU A 53 6.85 15.36 17.14
N ALA A 54 7.07 14.06 17.31
CA ALA A 54 8.40 13.45 17.23
C ALA A 54 9.04 13.48 15.84
N VAL A 55 8.24 13.65 14.77
CA VAL A 55 8.72 13.47 13.40
C VAL A 55 8.38 14.61 12.45
N ILE A 56 7.42 15.49 12.80
CA ILE A 56 6.87 16.47 11.87
C ILE A 56 7.90 17.50 11.41
N ALA A 57 8.78 17.99 12.30
CA ALA A 57 9.83 18.95 11.94
C ALA A 57 10.76 18.34 10.88
N ARG A 58 11.31 17.14 11.17
CA ARG A 58 12.17 16.40 10.24
C ARG A 58 11.49 16.15 8.89
N LYS A 59 10.19 15.86 8.91
CA LYS A 59 9.42 15.63 7.67
C LYS A 59 9.29 16.90 6.84
N LEU A 60 9.03 18.05 7.47
CA LEU A 60 8.95 19.32 6.75
C LEU A 60 10.31 19.69 6.14
N ASP A 61 11.40 19.54 6.88
CA ASP A 61 12.76 19.76 6.38
C ASP A 61 13.07 18.84 5.19
N ASN A 62 12.71 17.55 5.30
CA ASN A 62 12.87 16.59 4.20
C ASN A 62 12.11 17.02 2.95
N LEU A 63 10.86 17.48 3.07
CA LEU A 63 10.08 17.96 1.93
C LEU A 63 10.66 19.24 1.32
N LEU A 64 11.14 20.17 2.15
CA LEU A 64 11.68 21.45 1.71
C LEU A 64 13.06 21.34 1.03
N THR A 65 13.75 20.21 1.24
CA THR A 65 15.09 19.91 0.68
C THR A 65 15.08 18.94 -0.49
N LEU A 66 13.89 18.55 -0.99
CA LEU A 66 13.80 17.69 -2.18
C LEU A 66 14.41 18.39 -3.40
N ASP A 67 15.02 17.58 -4.30
CA ASP A 67 15.59 18.02 -5.58
C ASP A 67 14.48 18.41 -6.57
N TYR A 68 13.88 19.57 -6.27
CA TYR A 68 12.84 20.19 -7.09
C TYR A 68 12.88 21.72 -6.98
N PRO A 69 12.58 22.47 -8.07
CA PRO A 69 12.67 23.93 -8.02
C PRO A 69 11.81 24.54 -6.89
N PRO A 70 12.41 25.29 -5.97
CA PRO A 70 11.68 25.81 -4.78
C PRO A 70 10.45 26.64 -5.12
N GLY A 71 10.50 27.43 -6.21
CA GLY A 71 9.36 28.24 -6.67
C GLY A 71 8.23 27.43 -7.30
N LYS A 72 8.41 26.13 -7.52
CA LYS A 72 7.41 25.22 -8.07
C LYS A 72 6.91 24.18 -7.05
N MET A 73 7.32 24.29 -5.79
CA MET A 73 6.94 23.34 -4.75
C MET A 73 6.28 24.04 -3.58
N GLN A 74 5.06 23.64 -3.25
CA GLN A 74 4.29 24.01 -2.08
C GLN A 74 4.16 22.79 -1.15
N VAL A 75 4.16 23.00 0.15
CA VAL A 75 3.85 21.98 1.17
C VAL A 75 2.56 22.39 1.87
N VAL A 76 1.56 21.52 1.86
CA VAL A 76 0.27 21.73 2.55
C VAL A 76 0.10 20.67 3.61
N VAL A 77 0.01 21.10 4.88
CA VAL A 77 -0.15 20.22 6.04
C VAL A 77 -1.47 20.50 6.74
N VAL A 78 -2.24 19.46 6.98
CA VAL A 78 -3.44 19.52 7.84
C VAL A 78 -3.15 18.77 9.13
N SER A 79 -3.19 19.47 10.26
CA SER A 79 -3.19 18.87 11.59
C SER A 79 -4.63 18.53 11.98
N ASP A 80 -4.96 17.24 12.03
CA ASP A 80 -6.32 16.75 12.23
C ASP A 80 -6.61 16.49 13.72
N GLY A 81 -6.78 17.59 14.48
CA GLY A 81 -7.09 17.54 15.92
C GLY A 81 -5.95 16.92 16.74
N SER A 82 -4.70 17.35 16.52
CA SER A 82 -3.56 16.91 17.32
C SER A 82 -3.65 17.49 18.74
N SER A 83 -3.35 16.66 19.75
CA SER A 83 -3.38 16.99 21.18
C SER A 83 -1.98 17.09 21.81
N ASP A 84 -0.93 16.82 21.04
CA ASP A 84 0.48 16.93 21.41
C ASP A 84 1.13 18.22 20.88
N GLY A 85 2.45 18.31 20.88
CA GLY A 85 3.23 19.45 20.38
C GLY A 85 3.19 19.66 18.86
N THR A 86 2.53 18.81 18.07
CA THR A 86 2.49 18.89 16.60
C THR A 86 2.08 20.27 16.10
N ALA A 87 1.02 20.86 16.66
CA ALA A 87 0.52 22.17 16.23
C ALA A 87 1.49 23.31 16.57
N ALA A 88 2.22 23.21 17.69
CA ALA A 88 3.24 24.20 18.07
C ALA A 88 4.42 24.17 17.08
N ILE A 89 4.94 22.98 16.78
CA ILE A 89 6.02 22.80 15.81
C ILE A 89 5.62 23.30 14.42
N LEU A 90 4.42 22.99 13.94
CA LEU A 90 3.93 23.49 12.65
C LEU A 90 3.95 25.01 12.57
N LYS A 91 3.60 25.72 13.65
CA LYS A 91 3.62 27.20 13.70
C LYS A 91 5.02 27.79 13.48
N GLU A 92 6.09 27.08 13.81
CA GLU A 92 7.46 27.54 13.55
C GLU A 92 7.77 27.67 12.06
N PHE A 93 7.06 26.92 11.21
CA PHE A 93 7.19 26.96 9.74
C PHE A 93 6.29 27.98 9.06
N VAL A 94 5.49 28.78 9.80
CA VAL A 94 4.57 29.80 9.23
C VAL A 94 5.30 30.84 8.38
N ALA A 95 6.52 31.21 8.75
CA ALA A 95 7.32 32.18 8.00
C ALA A 95 7.80 31.65 6.64
N ASN A 96 7.76 30.36 6.40
CA ASN A 96 8.15 29.76 5.14
C ASN A 96 7.02 29.87 4.11
N VAL A 97 7.20 30.72 3.11
CA VAL A 97 6.19 31.01 2.06
C VAL A 97 5.74 29.78 1.28
N ARG A 98 6.52 28.72 1.27
CA ARG A 98 6.17 27.44 0.63
C ARG A 98 5.27 26.56 1.48
N VAL A 99 5.14 26.83 2.79
CA VAL A 99 4.36 26.01 3.72
C VAL A 99 3.00 26.64 3.98
N ARG A 100 1.95 25.87 3.74
CA ARG A 100 0.59 26.21 4.16
C ARG A 100 0.08 25.18 5.13
N MET A 101 -0.59 25.61 6.18
CA MET A 101 -1.12 24.73 7.21
C MET A 101 -2.57 25.04 7.54
N LEU A 102 -3.29 23.97 7.90
CA LEU A 102 -4.62 24.02 8.47
C LEU A 102 -4.61 23.26 9.80
N LEU A 103 -4.86 23.95 10.90
CA LEU A 103 -4.94 23.36 12.23
C LEU A 103 -6.42 23.15 12.57
N LYS A 104 -6.88 21.90 12.61
CA LYS A 104 -8.26 21.56 12.97
C LYS A 104 -8.36 21.37 14.49
N PRO A 105 -9.40 21.88 15.15
CA PRO A 105 -9.59 21.70 16.59
C PRO A 105 -9.94 20.25 16.95
N GLU A 106 -10.63 19.53 16.05
CA GLU A 106 -11.08 18.16 16.24
C GLU A 106 -10.72 17.28 15.05
N SER A 107 -10.49 16.00 15.34
CA SER A 107 -10.18 15.01 14.29
C SER A 107 -11.42 14.62 13.51
N GLN A 108 -11.32 14.73 12.19
CA GLN A 108 -12.34 14.26 11.23
C GLN A 108 -11.85 13.08 10.41
N GLY A 109 -10.59 12.68 10.59
CA GLY A 109 -9.95 11.56 9.90
C GLY A 109 -9.17 11.96 8.66
N LYS A 110 -8.19 11.13 8.30
CA LYS A 110 -7.21 11.39 7.23
C LYS A 110 -7.87 11.77 5.90
N ALA A 111 -8.92 11.06 5.48
CA ALA A 111 -9.57 11.28 4.20
C ALA A 111 -10.16 12.70 4.07
N LEU A 112 -10.86 13.19 5.10
CA LEU A 112 -11.39 14.55 5.11
C LEU A 112 -10.27 15.59 5.24
N GLY A 113 -9.22 15.29 6.00
CA GLY A 113 -8.02 16.12 6.05
C GLY A 113 -7.34 16.25 4.70
N LEU A 114 -7.25 15.17 3.91
CA LEU A 114 -6.73 15.22 2.52
C LEU A 114 -7.60 16.09 1.62
N ASN A 115 -8.93 15.96 1.70
CA ASN A 115 -9.85 16.81 0.95
C ASN A 115 -9.61 18.30 1.25
N ASP A 116 -9.38 18.65 2.53
CA ASP A 116 -9.12 20.03 2.93
C ASP A 116 -7.72 20.49 2.48
N ALA A 117 -6.70 19.62 2.58
CA ALA A 117 -5.36 19.93 2.09
C ALA A 117 -5.38 20.24 0.58
N ILE A 118 -6.13 19.48 -0.20
CA ILE A 118 -6.20 19.63 -1.67
C ILE A 118 -6.91 20.94 -2.07
N LYS A 119 -7.88 21.41 -1.28
CA LYS A 119 -8.49 22.74 -1.50
C LYS A 119 -7.46 23.89 -1.36
N LEU A 120 -6.45 23.72 -0.53
CA LEU A 120 -5.36 24.69 -0.32
C LEU A 120 -4.20 24.51 -1.30
N ALA A 121 -4.17 23.38 -2.00
CA ALA A 121 -3.12 23.04 -2.95
C ALA A 121 -3.28 23.82 -4.26
N THR A 122 -2.19 24.41 -4.76
CA THR A 122 -2.15 25.21 -6.00
C THR A 122 -1.42 24.50 -7.14
N GLY A 123 -0.64 23.46 -6.83
CA GLY A 123 0.13 22.69 -7.80
C GLY A 123 -0.76 21.92 -8.78
N GLU A 124 -0.26 21.72 -9.98
CA GLU A 124 -0.89 20.86 -11.00
C GLU A 124 -0.80 19.38 -10.62
N ILE A 125 0.27 19.03 -9.92
CA ILE A 125 0.53 17.68 -9.40
C ILE A 125 0.44 17.72 -7.88
N LEU A 126 -0.23 16.75 -7.30
CA LEU A 126 -0.29 16.51 -5.86
C LEU A 126 0.71 15.41 -5.50
N LEU A 127 1.61 15.67 -4.56
CA LEU A 127 2.46 14.66 -3.93
C LEU A 127 1.83 14.27 -2.60
N PHE A 128 1.46 13.02 -2.44
CA PHE A 128 0.91 12.46 -1.21
C PHE A 128 2.00 11.75 -0.43
N THR A 129 2.07 11.99 0.86
CA THR A 129 3.03 11.36 1.76
C THR A 129 2.53 11.35 3.21
N ASP A 130 3.01 10.39 4.00
CA ASP A 130 2.78 10.35 5.45
C ASP A 130 3.96 11.04 6.20
N ALA A 131 3.77 11.33 7.50
CA ALA A 131 4.74 12.10 8.29
C ALA A 131 6.05 11.33 8.56
N ARG A 132 6.00 10.01 8.75
CA ARG A 132 7.13 9.24 9.27
C ARG A 132 8.21 8.93 8.24
N GLN A 133 7.81 8.72 6.98
CA GLN A 133 8.74 8.29 5.94
C GLN A 133 9.62 9.43 5.44
N ALA A 134 10.92 9.15 5.29
CA ALA A 134 11.87 10.03 4.63
C ALA A 134 11.84 9.79 3.12
N ILE A 135 11.67 10.84 2.33
CA ILE A 135 11.68 10.77 0.87
C ILE A 135 13.11 11.04 0.38
N GLU A 136 13.59 10.21 -0.54
CA GLU A 136 14.90 10.46 -1.18
C GLU A 136 14.88 11.78 -1.96
N PRO A 137 15.98 12.56 -1.97
CA PRO A 137 16.02 13.88 -2.60
C PRO A 137 15.51 13.89 -4.04
N ALA A 138 15.90 12.90 -4.87
CA ALA A 138 15.51 12.82 -6.28
C ALA A 138 14.12 12.23 -6.52
N ALA A 139 13.46 11.68 -5.50
CA ALA A 139 12.24 10.89 -5.68
C ALA A 139 11.10 11.70 -6.31
N LEU A 140 10.89 12.95 -5.89
CA LEU A 140 9.86 13.80 -6.48
C LEU A 140 10.07 14.03 -7.98
N ARG A 141 11.30 14.37 -8.37
CA ARG A 141 11.65 14.58 -9.78
C ARG A 141 11.40 13.31 -10.60
N LEU A 142 11.80 12.15 -10.08
CA LEU A 142 11.61 10.85 -10.74
C LEU A 142 10.12 10.50 -10.91
N LEU A 143 9.27 10.80 -9.91
CA LEU A 143 7.82 10.62 -10.06
C LEU A 143 7.25 11.53 -11.13
N VAL A 144 7.67 12.80 -11.11
CA VAL A 144 7.15 13.85 -12.01
C VAL A 144 7.53 13.59 -13.48
N GLU A 145 8.70 13.02 -13.76
CA GLU A 145 9.13 12.62 -15.11
C GLU A 145 8.08 11.76 -15.85
N ASN A 146 7.30 10.96 -15.13
CA ASN A 146 6.27 10.09 -15.72
C ASN A 146 5.05 10.87 -16.25
N PHE A 147 4.80 12.09 -15.76
CA PHE A 147 3.69 12.93 -16.23
C PHE A 147 3.97 13.63 -17.57
N ALA A 148 5.16 13.46 -18.16
CA ALA A 148 5.41 13.78 -19.55
C ALA A 148 4.54 12.92 -20.49
N ASP A 149 4.08 11.75 -20.03
CA ASP A 149 3.05 10.97 -20.70
C ASP A 149 1.65 11.48 -20.28
N PRO A 150 0.87 12.05 -21.21
CA PRO A 150 -0.47 12.58 -20.89
C PRO A 150 -1.45 11.48 -20.44
N ALA A 151 -1.20 10.22 -20.78
CA ALA A 151 -2.02 9.11 -20.32
C ALA A 151 -1.80 8.78 -18.83
N VAL A 152 -0.71 9.25 -18.21
CA VAL A 152 -0.40 8.99 -16.80
C VAL A 152 -1.09 10.03 -15.91
N GLY A 153 -1.97 9.55 -15.04
CA GLY A 153 -2.70 10.37 -14.07
C GLY A 153 -2.21 10.19 -12.61
N CYS A 154 -1.58 9.06 -12.30
CA CYS A 154 -1.03 8.80 -10.97
C CYS A 154 0.25 7.96 -11.07
N VAL A 155 1.23 8.25 -10.21
CA VAL A 155 2.52 7.54 -10.14
C VAL A 155 2.80 7.19 -8.69
N SER A 156 2.93 5.89 -8.40
CA SER A 156 3.34 5.41 -7.09
C SER A 156 4.85 5.20 -7.04
N GLY A 157 5.50 5.69 -6.00
CA GLY A 157 6.86 5.33 -5.66
C GLY A 157 6.97 4.01 -4.89
N GLU A 158 8.16 3.69 -4.44
CA GLU A 158 8.52 2.50 -3.66
C GLU A 158 8.74 2.86 -2.20
N LEU A 159 8.16 2.07 -1.29
CA LEU A 159 8.48 2.15 0.13
C LEU A 159 9.60 1.16 0.45
N MET A 160 10.69 1.68 0.99
CA MET A 160 11.83 0.92 1.49
C MET A 160 11.76 0.81 3.02
N LEU A 161 12.15 -0.34 3.56
CA LEU A 161 12.31 -0.52 5.01
C LEU A 161 13.79 -0.53 5.34
N GLY A 162 14.21 0.31 6.29
CA GLY A 162 15.61 0.45 6.67
C GLY A 162 16.01 1.90 6.90
N ASP A 163 17.32 2.12 6.96
CA ASP A 163 17.90 3.45 7.14
C ASP A 163 18.41 4.00 5.81
N PRO A 164 17.90 5.15 5.34
CA PRO A 164 18.37 5.78 4.10
C PRO A 164 19.85 6.18 4.18
N ALA A 165 20.40 6.46 5.37
CA ALA A 165 21.79 6.90 5.53
C ALA A 165 22.78 5.74 5.29
N SER A 166 22.41 4.50 5.64
CA SER A 166 23.24 3.34 5.39
C SER A 166 23.11 2.78 3.97
N GLY A 167 22.04 3.13 3.25
CA GLY A 167 21.66 2.51 1.99
C GLY A 167 21.32 1.02 2.11
N GLU A 168 21.41 0.47 3.33
CA GLU A 168 21.06 -0.91 3.61
C GLU A 168 19.57 -1.04 3.82
N THR A 169 18.93 -1.81 2.94
CA THR A 169 17.61 -2.33 3.23
C THR A 169 17.74 -3.30 4.39
N GLU A 170 16.78 -3.25 5.32
CA GLU A 170 16.70 -4.23 6.40
C GLU A 170 16.89 -5.64 5.83
N LYS A 171 17.81 -6.42 6.42
CA LYS A 171 18.13 -7.82 6.03
C LYS A 171 16.92 -8.76 6.01
N GLY A 172 15.72 -8.24 6.21
CA GLY A 172 14.42 -8.88 6.26
C GLY A 172 13.39 -8.36 5.26
N MET A 173 13.72 -7.56 4.26
CA MET A 173 12.75 -7.34 3.17
C MET A 173 12.47 -8.69 2.50
N GLY A 174 11.50 -9.40 3.13
CA GLY A 174 11.20 -10.79 2.87
C GLY A 174 10.79 -11.04 1.43
N LEU A 175 10.77 -12.30 1.06
CA LEU A 175 10.31 -12.78 -0.25
C LEU A 175 8.98 -12.11 -0.67
N TYR A 176 8.08 -11.87 0.29
CA TYR A 176 6.80 -11.20 0.07
C TYR A 176 6.94 -9.81 -0.58
N TRP A 177 7.81 -8.93 -0.03
CA TRP A 177 8.01 -7.58 -0.57
C TRP A 177 8.63 -7.58 -1.97
N ARG A 178 9.57 -8.51 -2.22
CA ARG A 178 10.17 -8.67 -3.55
C ARG A 178 9.15 -9.11 -4.59
N VAL A 179 8.27 -10.05 -4.22
CA VAL A 179 7.19 -10.52 -5.10
C VAL A 179 6.17 -9.40 -5.33
N GLU A 180 5.76 -8.67 -4.28
CA GLU A 180 4.84 -7.54 -4.38
C GLU A 180 5.37 -6.44 -5.31
N LYS A 181 6.64 -6.05 -5.13
CA LYS A 181 7.32 -5.10 -6.02
C LYS A 181 7.28 -5.58 -7.47
N LYS A 182 7.60 -6.86 -7.70
CA LYS A 182 7.63 -7.43 -9.06
C LYS A 182 6.25 -7.46 -9.70
N ILE A 183 5.21 -7.78 -8.95
CA ILE A 183 3.82 -7.70 -9.42
C ILE A 183 3.49 -6.27 -9.85
N ARG A 184 3.80 -5.25 -9.02
CA ARG A 184 3.54 -3.84 -9.34
C ARG A 184 4.33 -3.36 -10.57
N GLU A 185 5.58 -3.79 -10.72
CA GLU A 185 6.38 -3.52 -11.92
C GLU A 185 5.72 -4.09 -13.18
N MET A 186 5.25 -5.35 -13.13
CA MET A 186 4.59 -6.01 -14.26
C MET A 186 3.21 -5.42 -14.57
N GLU A 187 2.41 -5.08 -13.55
CA GLU A 187 1.15 -4.34 -13.72
C GLU A 187 1.37 -3.01 -14.42
N SER A 188 2.35 -2.22 -13.94
CA SER A 188 2.72 -0.93 -14.51
C SER A 188 3.23 -1.05 -15.96
N ALA A 189 4.04 -2.08 -16.23
CA ALA A 189 4.60 -2.33 -17.55
C ALA A 189 3.58 -2.75 -18.60
N SER A 190 2.44 -3.31 -18.20
CA SER A 190 1.40 -3.83 -19.10
C SER A 190 0.04 -3.13 -18.98
N GLY A 191 -0.04 -2.06 -18.16
CA GLY A 191 -1.29 -1.34 -17.93
C GLY A 191 -1.19 -0.39 -16.76
N SER A 192 -1.85 -0.72 -15.65
CA SER A 192 -1.90 0.11 -14.46
C SER A 192 -1.87 -0.73 -13.18
N VAL A 193 -1.34 -0.16 -12.11
CA VAL A 193 -1.30 -0.79 -10.78
C VAL A 193 -2.62 -0.55 -10.01
N ALA A 194 -3.01 -1.53 -9.19
CA ALA A 194 -4.23 -1.47 -8.39
C ALA A 194 -4.04 -0.72 -7.06
N GLY A 195 -3.55 0.51 -7.11
CA GLY A 195 -3.32 1.37 -5.96
C GLY A 195 -1.89 1.90 -5.86
N ALA A 196 -1.66 2.82 -4.94
CA ALA A 196 -0.36 3.42 -4.67
C ALA A 196 0.18 2.99 -3.30
N THR A 197 1.37 3.49 -2.93
CA THR A 197 1.84 3.41 -1.55
C THR A 197 1.60 4.77 -0.87
N GLY A 198 0.89 4.78 0.26
CA GLY A 198 0.54 6.01 0.98
C GLY A 198 1.76 6.85 1.41
N ALA A 199 2.92 6.21 1.48
CA ALA A 199 4.18 6.88 1.83
C ALA A 199 4.70 7.85 0.75
N LEU A 200 4.43 7.55 -0.54
CA LEU A 200 4.97 8.31 -1.67
C LEU A 200 4.21 8.04 -2.96
N TYR A 201 3.36 8.93 -3.39
CA TYR A 201 2.77 8.91 -4.72
C TYR A 201 2.37 10.29 -5.20
N CYS A 202 2.31 10.48 -6.51
CA CYS A 202 1.85 11.70 -7.14
C CYS A 202 0.59 11.45 -7.97
N ALA A 203 -0.30 12.44 -8.07
CA ALA A 203 -1.47 12.40 -8.94
C ALA A 203 -1.75 13.79 -9.57
N ARG A 204 -2.32 13.82 -10.78
CA ARG A 204 -2.82 15.06 -11.37
C ARG A 204 -3.97 15.61 -10.53
N ARG A 205 -3.87 16.86 -10.11
CA ARG A 205 -4.88 17.52 -9.27
C ARG A 205 -6.27 17.55 -9.92
N GLU A 206 -6.33 17.76 -11.21
CA GLU A 206 -7.58 17.78 -12.00
C GLU A 206 -8.35 16.44 -11.98
N LEU A 207 -7.64 15.33 -11.72
CA LEU A 207 -8.25 14.00 -11.64
C LEU A 207 -8.70 13.64 -10.21
N PHE A 208 -8.43 14.49 -9.23
CA PHE A 208 -8.86 14.25 -7.86
C PHE A 208 -10.38 14.33 -7.72
N GLU A 209 -10.94 13.42 -6.94
CA GLU A 209 -12.31 13.46 -6.44
C GLU A 209 -12.30 13.35 -4.92
N PRO A 210 -13.20 14.09 -4.23
CA PRO A 210 -13.25 14.06 -2.78
C PRO A 210 -13.41 12.64 -2.23
N LEU A 211 -12.61 12.33 -1.23
CA LEU A 211 -12.66 11.04 -0.55
C LEU A 211 -13.82 11.02 0.45
N PRO A 212 -14.58 9.92 0.53
CA PRO A 212 -15.58 9.74 1.59
C PRO A 212 -14.93 9.76 2.98
N GLY A 213 -15.62 10.36 3.96
CA GLY A 213 -15.16 10.35 5.35
C GLY A 213 -14.98 8.91 5.86
N GLY A 214 -13.92 8.69 6.65
CA GLY A 214 -13.59 7.38 7.20
C GLY A 214 -12.92 6.40 6.22
N THR A 215 -12.59 6.81 4.99
CA THR A 215 -11.82 5.97 4.05
C THR A 215 -10.49 5.53 4.69
N ILE A 216 -10.26 4.22 4.76
CA ILE A 216 -9.06 3.62 5.34
C ILE A 216 -7.91 3.58 4.31
N LEU A 217 -8.24 3.22 3.06
CA LEU A 217 -7.28 3.08 1.96
C LEU A 217 -7.47 4.22 0.95
N ASP A 218 -7.08 5.42 1.35
CA ASP A 218 -7.03 6.59 0.46
C ASP A 218 -6.04 6.37 -0.69
N ASP A 219 -4.94 5.68 -0.43
CA ASP A 219 -3.88 5.29 -1.36
C ASP A 219 -4.29 4.19 -2.38
N VAL A 220 -5.46 3.58 -2.21
CA VAL A 220 -6.08 2.72 -3.21
C VAL A 220 -7.24 3.44 -3.89
N LEU A 221 -8.14 4.07 -3.13
CA LEU A 221 -9.35 4.68 -3.67
C LEU A 221 -9.03 5.81 -4.66
N LEU A 222 -8.12 6.72 -4.29
CA LEU A 222 -7.74 7.84 -5.15
C LEU A 222 -7.13 7.37 -6.48
N PRO A 223 -6.12 6.48 -6.53
CA PRO A 223 -5.63 5.93 -7.79
C PRO A 223 -6.72 5.24 -8.62
N MET A 224 -7.65 4.53 -7.98
CA MET A 224 -8.77 3.89 -8.68
C MET A 224 -9.75 4.92 -9.26
N GLN A 225 -9.96 6.08 -8.61
CA GLN A 225 -10.74 7.20 -9.17
C GLN A 225 -10.04 7.79 -10.40
N VAL A 226 -8.70 7.93 -10.36
CA VAL A 226 -7.90 8.37 -11.52
C VAL A 226 -8.08 7.41 -12.69
N LEU A 227 -8.04 6.09 -12.45
CA LEU A 227 -8.29 5.08 -13.48
C LEU A 227 -9.70 5.17 -14.06
N ARG A 228 -10.71 5.41 -13.22
CA ARG A 228 -12.10 5.58 -13.66
C ARG A 228 -12.28 6.77 -14.63
N LYS A 229 -11.44 7.79 -14.49
CA LYS A 229 -11.38 8.95 -15.42
C LYS A 229 -10.57 8.68 -16.69
N GLY A 230 -10.11 7.45 -16.91
CA GLY A 230 -9.41 7.03 -18.12
C GLY A 230 -7.90 7.25 -18.10
N ALA A 231 -7.32 7.74 -17.00
CA ALA A 231 -5.87 7.91 -16.89
C ALA A 231 -5.21 6.69 -16.25
N ARG A 232 -3.93 6.47 -16.54
CA ARG A 232 -3.13 5.36 -16.03
C ARG A 232 -2.60 5.63 -14.63
N VAL A 233 -2.49 4.57 -13.84
CA VAL A 233 -1.76 4.55 -12.57
C VAL A 233 -0.53 3.67 -12.75
N VAL A 234 0.66 4.25 -12.58
CA VAL A 234 1.93 3.55 -12.84
C VAL A 234 2.79 3.46 -11.58
N PHE A 235 3.77 2.58 -11.60
CA PHE A 235 4.72 2.39 -10.51
C PHE A 235 6.14 2.70 -10.99
N ASP A 236 6.85 3.54 -10.25
CA ASP A 236 8.25 3.88 -10.52
C ASP A 236 9.12 3.53 -9.30
N SER A 237 9.80 2.39 -9.36
CA SER A 237 10.68 1.90 -8.29
C SER A 237 11.98 2.71 -8.10
N ARG A 238 12.25 3.70 -8.97
CA ARG A 238 13.37 4.62 -8.80
C ARG A 238 13.10 5.68 -7.73
N ALA A 239 11.82 6.05 -7.57
CA ALA A 239 11.38 7.02 -6.58
C ALA A 239 11.10 6.33 -5.25
N ARG A 240 11.89 6.63 -4.22
CA ARG A 240 11.87 5.88 -2.95
C ARG A 240 11.54 6.76 -1.77
N ALA A 241 10.81 6.18 -0.83
CA ALA A 241 10.64 6.68 0.53
C ALA A 241 11.05 5.59 1.52
N TRP A 242 11.64 5.97 2.64
CA TRP A 242 12.17 5.07 3.66
C TRP A 242 11.35 5.16 4.93
N ASP A 243 10.99 3.99 5.49
CA ASP A 243 10.34 3.86 6.80
C ASP A 243 11.24 3.06 7.74
N SER A 244 11.36 3.52 8.97
CA SER A 244 12.09 2.79 10.01
C SER A 244 11.23 1.65 10.54
N PRO A 245 11.82 0.46 10.77
CA PRO A 245 11.09 -0.74 11.20
C PRO A 245 10.60 -0.73 12.66
N ASP A 246 10.67 0.37 13.35
CA ASP A 246 10.48 0.54 14.82
C ASP A 246 9.08 0.20 15.38
N LEU A 247 8.28 -0.55 14.64
CA LEU A 247 6.98 -0.99 15.13
C LEU A 247 7.11 -2.42 15.70
N GLY A 248 6.91 -2.57 17.00
CA GLY A 248 6.78 -3.89 17.61
C GLY A 248 5.73 -4.77 16.89
N GLU A 249 5.93 -6.08 16.91
CA GLU A 249 5.13 -7.07 16.15
C GLU A 249 3.60 -6.90 16.27
N SER A 250 3.11 -6.50 17.44
CA SER A 250 1.67 -6.27 17.68
C SER A 250 1.11 -5.09 16.90
N ARG A 251 1.89 -4.00 16.76
CA ARG A 251 1.52 -2.82 15.97
C ARG A 251 1.53 -3.13 14.48
N GLU A 252 2.49 -3.93 14.04
CA GLU A 252 2.57 -4.37 12.65
C GLU A 252 1.37 -5.25 12.29
N PHE A 253 0.99 -6.20 13.13
CA PHE A 253 -0.21 -7.03 12.92
C PHE A 253 -1.47 -6.18 12.85
N SER A 254 -1.67 -5.24 13.78
CA SER A 254 -2.81 -4.33 13.80
C SER A 254 -2.88 -3.48 12.54
N ARG A 255 -1.74 -2.99 12.03
CA ARG A 255 -1.65 -2.27 10.75
C ARG A 255 -2.06 -3.14 9.57
N LYS A 256 -1.64 -4.43 9.54
CA LYS A 256 -2.07 -5.40 8.51
C LYS A 256 -3.57 -5.64 8.56
N VAL A 257 -4.14 -5.87 9.75
CA VAL A 257 -5.59 -6.04 9.92
C VAL A 257 -6.35 -4.80 9.43
N ARG A 258 -5.89 -3.59 9.78
CA ARG A 258 -6.49 -2.34 9.31
C ARG A 258 -6.48 -2.23 7.78
N THR A 259 -5.33 -2.48 7.16
CA THR A 259 -5.19 -2.43 5.69
C THR A 259 -6.12 -3.45 5.00
N LEU A 260 -6.19 -4.67 5.52
CA LEU A 260 -7.06 -5.71 4.96
C LEU A 260 -8.55 -5.40 5.19
N SER A 261 -8.93 -4.82 6.35
CA SER A 261 -10.29 -4.31 6.59
C SER A 261 -10.66 -3.20 5.61
N GLY A 262 -9.70 -2.35 5.25
CA GLY A 262 -9.88 -1.31 4.24
C GLY A 262 -10.26 -1.86 2.87
N ASN A 263 -9.77 -3.05 2.46
CA ASN A 263 -10.20 -3.65 1.20
C ASN A 263 -11.68 -4.07 1.21
N TYR A 264 -12.20 -4.58 2.33
CA TYR A 264 -13.64 -4.83 2.47
C TYR A 264 -14.44 -3.53 2.46
N GLN A 265 -13.97 -2.49 3.17
CA GLN A 265 -14.61 -1.17 3.18
C GLN A 265 -14.67 -0.56 1.77
N LEU A 266 -13.62 -0.70 0.95
CA LEU A 266 -13.61 -0.19 -0.42
C LEU A 266 -14.75 -0.77 -1.27
N LEU A 267 -15.14 -2.03 -1.06
CA LEU A 267 -16.26 -2.64 -1.79
C LEU A 267 -17.60 -1.99 -1.42
N GLN A 268 -17.73 -1.47 -0.20
CA GLN A 268 -18.93 -0.72 0.23
C GLN A 268 -18.90 0.73 -0.27
N LEU A 269 -17.75 1.43 -0.15
CA LEU A 269 -17.60 2.82 -0.54
C LEU A 269 -17.59 3.02 -2.06
N ALA A 270 -17.08 2.04 -2.78
CA ALA A 270 -16.85 2.12 -4.22
C ALA A 270 -17.24 0.80 -4.94
N PRO A 271 -18.53 0.38 -4.92
CA PRO A 271 -18.96 -0.88 -5.53
C PRO A 271 -18.67 -0.95 -7.04
N TRP A 272 -18.47 0.19 -7.69
CA TRP A 272 -18.05 0.28 -9.08
C TRP A 272 -16.69 -0.39 -9.36
N LEU A 273 -15.86 -0.62 -8.33
CA LEU A 273 -14.59 -1.34 -8.45
C LEU A 273 -14.76 -2.75 -9.01
N LEU A 274 -15.92 -3.37 -8.81
CA LEU A 274 -16.27 -4.69 -9.35
C LEU A 274 -17.02 -4.63 -10.68
N SER A 275 -17.37 -3.44 -11.16
CA SER A 275 -18.11 -3.26 -12.41
C SER A 275 -17.19 -2.99 -13.61
N SER A 276 -17.78 -2.90 -14.81
CA SER A 276 -17.09 -2.51 -16.05
C SER A 276 -16.54 -1.07 -16.04
N ARG A 277 -16.96 -0.24 -15.07
CA ARG A 277 -16.39 1.10 -14.86
C ARG A 277 -14.96 1.08 -14.33
N ASN A 278 -14.50 -0.06 -13.83
CA ASN A 278 -13.10 -0.26 -13.45
C ASN A 278 -12.33 -0.89 -14.62
N PRO A 279 -11.47 -0.13 -15.31
CA PRO A 279 -10.74 -0.65 -16.48
C PRO A 279 -9.73 -1.76 -16.11
N ILE A 280 -9.29 -1.82 -14.86
CA ILE A 280 -8.39 -2.86 -14.33
C ILE A 280 -9.11 -3.77 -13.33
N ARG A 281 -10.40 -4.05 -13.57
CA ARG A 281 -11.18 -4.93 -12.67
C ARG A 281 -10.53 -6.30 -12.46
N PHE A 282 -9.97 -6.87 -13.51
CA PHE A 282 -9.31 -8.18 -13.44
C PHE A 282 -8.09 -8.10 -12.50
N GLU A 283 -7.23 -7.12 -12.67
CA GLU A 283 -6.04 -6.88 -11.84
C GLU A 283 -6.45 -6.58 -10.39
N PHE A 284 -7.46 -5.74 -10.18
CA PHE A 284 -7.96 -5.41 -8.86
C PHE A 284 -8.48 -6.64 -8.12
N VAL A 285 -9.30 -7.47 -8.76
CA VAL A 285 -9.82 -8.72 -8.20
C VAL A 285 -8.68 -9.69 -7.93
N SER A 286 -7.78 -9.90 -8.90
CA SER A 286 -6.68 -10.86 -8.80
C SER A 286 -5.61 -10.46 -7.79
N HIS A 287 -5.28 -9.18 -7.69
CA HIS A 287 -4.22 -8.70 -6.80
C HIS A 287 -4.73 -8.42 -5.38
N LYS A 288 -5.88 -7.75 -5.25
CA LYS A 288 -6.39 -7.29 -3.93
C LYS A 288 -7.39 -8.27 -3.32
N LEU A 289 -8.40 -8.70 -4.08
CA LEU A 289 -9.50 -9.47 -3.52
C LEU A 289 -9.20 -10.97 -3.39
N SER A 290 -8.45 -11.56 -4.34
CA SER A 290 -8.10 -12.98 -4.25
C SER A 290 -7.40 -13.31 -2.93
N ARG A 291 -6.55 -12.41 -2.44
CA ARG A 291 -5.84 -12.56 -1.15
C ARG A 291 -6.76 -12.57 0.06
N LEU A 292 -7.95 -11.94 -0.03
CA LEU A 292 -8.96 -12.00 1.02
C LEU A 292 -9.68 -13.35 1.05
N ILE A 293 -9.70 -14.08 -0.07
CA ILE A 293 -10.34 -15.40 -0.20
C ILE A 293 -9.41 -16.51 0.24
N VAL A 294 -8.10 -16.35 0.07
CA VAL A 294 -7.09 -17.40 0.38
C VAL A 294 -7.21 -17.99 1.78
N PRO A 295 -7.40 -17.24 2.89
CA PRO A 295 -7.49 -17.86 4.22
C PRO A 295 -8.68 -18.83 4.33
N PHE A 296 -9.81 -18.55 3.67
CA PHE A 296 -10.95 -19.46 3.62
C PHE A 296 -10.64 -20.70 2.77
N ALA A 297 -9.93 -20.52 1.66
CA ALA A 297 -9.47 -21.63 0.84
C ALA A 297 -8.47 -22.54 1.60
N LEU A 298 -7.59 -21.97 2.44
CA LEU A 298 -6.67 -22.73 3.29
C LEU A 298 -7.43 -23.59 4.33
N VAL A 299 -8.46 -23.05 4.95
CA VAL A 299 -9.32 -23.78 5.88
C VAL A 299 -10.10 -24.88 5.14
N ALA A 300 -10.66 -24.58 3.98
CA ALA A 300 -11.38 -25.55 3.14
C ALA A 300 -10.45 -26.68 2.65
N LEU A 301 -9.22 -26.35 2.25
CA LEU A 301 -8.21 -27.31 1.83
C LEU A 301 -7.85 -28.27 2.97
N LEU A 302 -7.61 -27.72 4.17
CA LEU A 302 -7.32 -28.52 5.36
C LEU A 302 -8.50 -29.46 5.68
N GLY A 303 -9.71 -28.90 5.76
CA GLY A 303 -10.93 -29.68 6.05
C GLY A 303 -11.15 -30.78 5.01
N ALA A 304 -11.05 -30.48 3.72
CA ALA A 304 -11.21 -31.49 2.66
C ALA A 304 -10.15 -32.60 2.75
N SER A 305 -8.90 -32.26 3.07
CA SER A 305 -7.79 -33.22 3.20
C SER A 305 -7.99 -34.20 4.35
N LEU A 306 -8.67 -33.79 5.43
CA LEU A 306 -8.98 -34.69 6.55
C LEU A 306 -9.94 -35.83 6.18
N PHE A 307 -10.86 -35.56 5.24
CA PHE A 307 -11.88 -36.53 4.81
C PHE A 307 -11.47 -37.38 3.59
N LEU A 308 -10.30 -37.09 2.99
CA LEU A 308 -9.81 -37.82 1.81
C LEU A 308 -8.67 -38.77 2.21
N SER A 309 -8.86 -40.07 1.91
CA SER A 309 -7.94 -41.15 2.34
C SER A 309 -6.84 -41.47 1.31
N GLN A 310 -6.98 -41.02 0.03
CA GLN A 310 -5.99 -41.35 -0.99
C GLN A 310 -4.61 -40.71 -0.68
N PRO A 311 -3.51 -41.38 -1.08
CA PRO A 311 -2.13 -40.97 -0.69
C PRO A 311 -1.79 -39.52 -1.04
N GLY A 312 -2.21 -38.99 -2.19
CA GLY A 312 -1.93 -37.63 -2.60
C GLY A 312 -2.58 -36.56 -1.68
N TYR A 313 -3.81 -36.78 -1.21
CA TYR A 313 -4.47 -35.87 -0.28
C TYR A 313 -3.88 -35.97 1.13
N ARG A 314 -3.48 -37.17 1.55
CA ARG A 314 -2.75 -37.36 2.83
C ARG A 314 -1.40 -36.68 2.82
N ALA A 315 -0.66 -36.76 1.72
CA ALA A 315 0.59 -36.01 1.54
C ALA A 315 0.37 -34.50 1.60
N ALA A 316 -0.69 -33.99 0.97
CA ALA A 316 -1.06 -32.56 1.04
C ALA A 316 -1.42 -32.13 2.49
N LEU A 317 -2.16 -32.97 3.24
CA LEU A 317 -2.48 -32.72 4.64
C LEU A 317 -1.21 -32.61 5.49
N VAL A 318 -0.29 -33.59 5.35
CA VAL A 318 0.98 -33.60 6.09
C VAL A 318 1.81 -32.37 5.72
N ALA A 319 1.91 -32.02 4.45
CA ALA A 319 2.64 -30.84 3.99
C ALA A 319 2.05 -29.53 4.57
N GLN A 320 0.72 -29.40 4.61
CA GLN A 320 0.04 -28.23 5.17
C GLN A 320 0.27 -28.13 6.70
N LEU A 321 0.16 -29.24 7.43
CA LEU A 321 0.42 -29.28 8.87
C LEU A 321 1.89 -29.00 9.19
N ALA A 322 2.83 -29.55 8.44
CA ALA A 322 4.25 -29.27 8.57
C ALA A 322 4.57 -27.79 8.31
N PHE A 323 3.93 -27.18 7.32
CA PHE A 323 4.07 -25.75 7.04
C PHE A 323 3.58 -24.88 8.20
N TYR A 324 2.44 -25.23 8.82
CA TYR A 324 1.95 -24.51 9.99
C TYR A 324 2.84 -24.72 11.23
N ALA A 325 3.32 -25.94 11.46
CA ALA A 325 4.26 -26.22 12.53
C ALA A 325 5.56 -25.40 12.36
N LEU A 326 6.09 -25.32 11.14
CA LEU A 326 7.27 -24.50 10.81
C LEU A 326 7.03 -23.01 11.10
N SER A 327 5.83 -22.50 10.77
CA SER A 327 5.43 -21.12 11.10
C SER A 327 5.41 -20.87 12.61
N LEU A 328 4.87 -21.81 13.40
CA LEU A 328 4.83 -21.71 14.86
C LEU A 328 6.23 -21.69 15.47
N VAL A 329 7.14 -22.53 14.97
CA VAL A 329 8.56 -22.55 15.42
C VAL A 329 9.21 -21.18 15.16
N ALA A 330 8.96 -20.57 14.00
CA ALA A 330 9.48 -19.24 13.70
C ALA A 330 8.86 -18.14 14.60
N MET A 331 7.58 -18.28 15.00
CA MET A 331 6.93 -17.34 15.93
C MET A 331 7.55 -17.37 17.33
N VAL A 332 8.07 -18.51 17.76
CA VAL A 332 8.75 -18.67 19.07
C VAL A 332 10.22 -18.22 19.00
N GLY A 333 10.69 -17.77 17.83
CA GLY A 333 12.07 -17.25 17.66
C GLY A 333 13.15 -18.31 17.56
N VAL A 334 12.80 -19.59 17.39
CA VAL A 334 13.76 -20.69 17.26
C VAL A 334 14.40 -20.65 15.88
N LYS A 335 15.72 -20.49 15.83
CA LYS A 335 16.49 -20.54 14.57
C LYS A 335 16.82 -21.99 14.21
N ILE A 336 16.36 -22.43 13.05
CA ILE A 336 16.56 -23.80 12.54
C ILE A 336 17.60 -23.80 11.41
N GLY A 337 18.76 -23.20 11.61
CA GLY A 337 19.83 -23.20 10.61
C GLY A 337 19.36 -22.82 9.20
N PRO A 338 19.58 -23.64 8.16
CA PRO A 338 19.21 -23.33 6.77
C PRO A 338 17.70 -23.16 6.55
N LEU A 339 16.86 -23.77 7.38
CA LEU A 339 15.40 -23.71 7.30
C LEU A 339 14.82 -22.41 7.86
N SER A 340 15.61 -21.57 8.55
CA SER A 340 15.12 -20.31 9.14
C SER A 340 14.47 -19.39 8.10
N ARG A 341 15.01 -19.28 6.89
CA ARG A 341 14.42 -18.46 5.82
C ARG A 341 13.03 -18.97 5.38
N VAL A 342 12.87 -20.29 5.32
CA VAL A 342 11.59 -20.93 4.96
C VAL A 342 10.60 -20.75 6.11
N ALA A 343 11.05 -20.87 7.35
CA ALA A 343 10.25 -20.67 8.56
C ALA A 343 9.75 -19.22 8.66
N ASP A 344 10.60 -18.23 8.38
CA ASP A 344 10.22 -16.81 8.35
C ASP A 344 9.21 -16.51 7.23
N ALA A 345 9.37 -17.13 6.07
CA ALA A 345 8.39 -17.01 4.98
C ALA A 345 7.04 -17.65 5.37
N ALA A 346 7.05 -18.82 6.01
CA ALA A 346 5.85 -19.48 6.52
C ALA A 346 5.17 -18.65 7.62
N ARG A 347 5.93 -18.08 8.55
CA ARG A 347 5.43 -17.12 9.56
C ARG A 347 4.73 -15.94 8.90
N THR A 348 5.39 -15.28 7.96
CA THR A 348 4.82 -14.13 7.24
C THR A 348 3.53 -14.50 6.53
N PHE A 349 3.49 -15.65 5.87
CA PHE A 349 2.31 -16.16 5.19
C PHE A 349 1.14 -16.39 6.15
N VAL A 350 1.39 -17.10 7.28
CA VAL A 350 0.35 -17.39 8.27
C VAL A 350 -0.16 -16.10 8.93
N VAL A 351 0.74 -15.19 9.31
CA VAL A 351 0.38 -13.90 9.92
C VAL A 351 -0.50 -13.06 8.98
N LEU A 352 -0.17 -12.99 7.68
CA LEU A 352 -0.98 -12.25 6.71
C LEU A 352 -2.37 -12.87 6.50
N ASN A 353 -2.45 -14.20 6.41
CA ASN A 353 -3.74 -14.89 6.25
C ASN A 353 -4.59 -14.83 7.52
N SER A 354 -3.98 -14.90 8.70
CA SER A 354 -4.67 -14.69 9.98
C SER A 354 -5.21 -13.26 10.10
N ALA A 355 -4.42 -12.25 9.69
CA ALA A 355 -4.87 -10.87 9.67
C ALA A 355 -6.06 -10.66 8.71
N ALA A 356 -6.12 -11.40 7.59
CA ALA A 356 -7.24 -11.34 6.65
C ALA A 356 -8.52 -11.95 7.24
N LEU A 357 -8.43 -13.03 8.02
CA LEU A 357 -9.57 -13.60 8.75
C LEU A 357 -10.08 -12.62 9.82
N VAL A 358 -9.18 -12.03 10.61
CA VAL A 358 -9.56 -11.03 11.62
C VAL A 358 -10.21 -9.81 10.96
N ALA A 359 -9.66 -9.35 9.82
CA ALA A 359 -10.24 -8.25 9.06
C ALA A 359 -11.66 -8.57 8.56
N PHE A 360 -11.91 -9.80 8.10
CA PHE A 360 -13.24 -10.26 7.71
C PHE A 360 -14.21 -10.25 8.91
N VAL A 361 -13.79 -10.81 10.05
CA VAL A 361 -14.62 -10.81 11.27
C VAL A 361 -14.95 -9.38 11.70
N ASN A 362 -13.97 -8.47 11.71
CA ASN A 362 -14.20 -7.06 12.02
C ASN A 362 -15.20 -6.40 11.06
N PHE A 363 -15.10 -6.72 9.77
CA PHE A 363 -16.00 -6.22 8.75
C PHE A 363 -17.45 -6.69 8.98
N VAL A 364 -17.66 -8.01 9.18
CA VAL A 364 -18.99 -8.59 9.38
C VAL A 364 -19.62 -8.16 10.70
N THR A 365 -18.82 -8.01 11.77
CA THR A 365 -19.30 -7.59 13.08
C THR A 365 -19.43 -6.07 13.24
N GLY A 366 -19.11 -5.29 12.19
CA GLY A 366 -19.19 -3.83 12.24
C GLY A 366 -18.15 -3.18 13.16
N ARG A 367 -17.14 -3.92 13.61
CA ARG A 367 -16.03 -3.36 14.41
C ARG A 367 -15.21 -2.43 13.53
N LYS A 368 -15.31 -1.12 13.80
CA LYS A 368 -14.50 -0.12 13.08
C LYS A 368 -13.02 -0.34 13.39
N ALA A 369 -12.21 -0.42 12.34
CA ALA A 369 -10.76 -0.34 12.49
C ALA A 369 -10.43 1.06 13.04
N VAL A 370 -10.14 1.12 14.33
CA VAL A 370 -9.76 2.38 15.00
C VAL A 370 -8.40 2.82 14.44
N TRP A 371 -8.20 4.12 14.24
CA TRP A 371 -6.88 4.69 14.04
C TRP A 371 -5.98 4.17 15.17
N ALA A 372 -4.97 3.35 14.83
CA ALA A 372 -3.99 2.96 15.82
C ALA A 372 -3.29 4.25 16.33
N ARG A 373 -3.41 4.49 17.61
CA ARG A 373 -2.72 5.57 18.33
C ARG A 373 -1.24 5.30 18.35
#